data_dd8c10b64decb92cf996367de123dd04
#
_entry.id   dd8c10b64decb92cf996367de123dd04
#
_cell.length_a   1.000
_cell.length_b   1.000
_cell.length_c   1.000
_cell.angle_alpha   90.00
_cell.angle_beta   90.00
_cell.angle_gamma   90.00
#
_symmetry.space_group_name_H-M   'P 1'
#
loop_
_entity.id
_entity.type
_entity.pdbx_description
1 polymer ?
#
loop_
_entity_poly.entity_id
_entity_poly.type
_entity_poly.pdbx_seq_one_letter_code
_entity_poly.pdbx_strand_id
1 'polypeptide(L)'
;MASASLLKSSSSLVFDKSEFVKGQPLLRHAVAGVRFQNVSSSGLTIRASSYADELVKTAKKIASPGRGILAMDESNATCGKRLASIGLENTEANRQAYRTLLVSAPGLGQYISGAILFEETLYQSTVDGKKIVDVLVEQGIVPGIKTDKGLVPLAGSNNESWCQGLDGLASRSAAYYQQGARFAKWRTVVSIPNGPSALAVKEAAWGLARYAAISQDNGLVPIVEPEILLDGEHGIETTFEVAQKVWAEVFFYLAENNVLFEGILLKPSMVTPGAESKIKATPEEVAGYTLNLLKRRVPPAVPGIMASIRTTFFVIRKI
;
A
#
# COMPACT_ATOMS: atom_id res chain seq x y z
N MET A 1 51.80 2.69 27.27
CA MET A 1 52.31 1.39 27.69
C MET A 1 51.20 0.40 27.80
N ALA A 2 51.44 -0.79 27.28
CA ALA A 2 50.65 -2.03 27.30
C ALA A 2 49.41 -2.01 26.38
N SER A 3 49.28 -2.78 25.46
CA SER A 3 49.80 -3.96 24.77
C SER A 3 48.58 -4.72 24.27
N ALA A 4 48.57 -4.91 22.99
CA ALA A 4 47.60 -5.70 22.23
C ALA A 4 47.74 -7.20 22.55
N SER A 5 46.67 -7.95 22.38
CA SER A 5 46.76 -9.38 22.11
C SER A 5 45.72 -9.80 21.11
N LEU A 6 46.21 -10.19 19.96
CA LEU A 6 45.49 -10.90 18.87
C LEU A 6 45.14 -12.32 19.33
N LEU A 7 43.99 -12.78 18.91
CA LEU A 7 43.76 -14.20 18.66
C LEU A 7 43.10 -14.40 17.29
N LYS A 8 43.93 -14.87 16.35
CA LYS A 8 43.56 -15.53 15.12
C LYS A 8 43.19 -16.98 15.44
N SER A 9 42.09 -17.48 14.88
CA SER A 9 41.98 -18.90 14.52
C SER A 9 41.18 -19.04 13.23
N SER A 10 41.93 -19.29 12.18
CA SER A 10 41.44 -19.80 10.92
C SER A 10 41.36 -21.32 11.00
N SER A 11 40.21 -21.93 10.68
CA SER A 11 40.15 -23.34 10.31
C SER A 11 39.49 -23.45 8.94
N SER A 12 40.33 -23.66 7.95
CA SER A 12 39.99 -24.10 6.61
C SER A 12 39.63 -25.59 6.68
N LEU A 13 38.43 -25.98 6.31
CA LEU A 13 38.08 -27.37 6.02
C LEU A 13 38.33 -27.62 4.54
N VAL A 14 39.38 -28.36 4.26
CA VAL A 14 39.70 -28.96 2.96
C VAL A 14 38.85 -30.22 2.82
N PHE A 15 38.01 -30.30 1.82
CA PHE A 15 37.35 -31.55 1.41
C PHE A 15 38.27 -32.33 0.49
N ASP A 16 38.75 -33.47 0.97
CA ASP A 16 39.44 -34.46 0.17
C ASP A 16 38.39 -35.42 -0.45
N LYS A 17 38.46 -35.56 -1.77
CA LYS A 17 37.69 -36.51 -2.57
C LYS A 17 38.57 -37.71 -2.87
N SER A 18 38.46 -38.73 -2.05
CA SER A 18 38.68 -40.12 -2.52
C SER A 18 38.55 -41.09 -1.33
N GLU A 19 37.49 -41.87 -1.34
CA GLU A 19 37.59 -43.34 -1.16
C GLU A 19 36.20 -43.97 -1.18
N PHE A 20 35.93 -44.61 -2.31
CA PHE A 20 34.88 -45.62 -2.42
C PHE A 20 35.48 -46.94 -1.94
N VAL A 21 35.02 -47.48 -0.84
CA VAL A 21 35.26 -48.90 -0.47
C VAL A 21 34.00 -49.56 0.00
N LYS A 22 33.82 -50.73 -0.60
CA LYS A 22 32.71 -51.69 -0.50
C LYS A 22 32.36 -52.13 0.93
N GLY A 23 31.07 -52.19 1.20
CA GLY A 23 30.32 -53.24 1.89
C GLY A 23 30.78 -53.65 3.27
N GLN A 24 30.09 -53.10 4.31
CA GLN A 24 29.81 -53.80 5.57
C GLN A 24 28.46 -53.32 6.17
N PRO A 25 27.74 -54.18 6.93
CA PRO A 25 26.38 -53.85 7.36
C PRO A 25 26.36 -52.83 8.49
N LEU A 26 25.61 -51.77 8.30
CA LEU A 26 25.39 -50.71 9.28
C LEU A 26 24.61 -51.24 10.49
N LEU A 27 25.25 -51.24 11.63
CA LEU A 27 24.61 -51.31 12.96
C LEU A 27 23.61 -50.16 13.09
N ARG A 28 22.35 -50.50 13.30
CA ARG A 28 21.29 -49.54 13.63
C ARG A 28 21.58 -48.91 14.98
N HIS A 29 22.11 -47.68 14.99
CA HIS A 29 22.03 -46.84 16.15
C HIS A 29 20.63 -46.20 16.18
N ALA A 30 19.93 -46.44 17.27
CA ALA A 30 18.63 -45.82 17.54
C ALA A 30 18.87 -44.29 17.61
N VAL A 31 18.40 -43.58 16.59
CA VAL A 31 18.31 -42.12 16.65
C VAL A 31 17.19 -41.80 17.64
N ALA A 32 17.54 -41.25 18.79
CA ALA A 32 16.59 -40.71 19.73
C ALA A 32 15.73 -39.68 18.99
N GLY A 33 14.44 -39.97 18.83
CA GLY A 33 13.49 -39.11 18.15
C GLY A 33 13.45 -37.75 18.86
N VAL A 34 13.94 -36.74 18.19
CA VAL A 34 13.65 -35.35 18.56
C VAL A 34 12.14 -35.19 18.42
N ARG A 35 11.43 -35.22 19.54
CA ARG A 35 10.03 -34.78 19.58
C ARG A 35 10.02 -33.29 19.29
N PHE A 36 9.66 -32.90 18.08
CA PHE A 36 9.16 -31.55 17.83
C PHE A 36 7.91 -31.38 18.70
N GLN A 37 8.01 -30.67 19.79
CA GLN A 37 6.83 -30.14 20.45
C GLN A 37 6.13 -29.27 19.43
N ASN A 38 4.92 -29.62 19.07
CA ASN A 38 4.02 -28.72 18.35
C ASN A 38 3.87 -27.47 19.22
N VAL A 39 4.66 -26.44 18.91
CA VAL A 39 4.38 -25.09 19.38
C VAL A 39 3.08 -24.72 18.66
N SER A 40 1.98 -24.81 19.38
CA SER A 40 0.69 -24.41 18.85
C SER A 40 0.84 -22.94 18.43
N SER A 41 0.58 -22.68 17.15
CA SER A 41 0.57 -21.35 16.51
C SER A 41 -0.57 -20.45 17.00
N SER A 42 -1.07 -20.68 18.22
CA SER A 42 -2.25 -20.03 18.77
C SER A 42 -2.07 -18.58 19.23
N GLY A 43 -0.85 -18.04 19.18
CA GLY A 43 -0.59 -16.68 19.66
C GLY A 43 -0.71 -15.56 18.62
N LEU A 44 -0.50 -15.84 17.33
CA LEU A 44 -0.55 -14.82 16.28
C LEU A 44 -1.91 -14.68 15.60
N THR A 45 -2.72 -15.73 15.62
CA THR A 45 -4.03 -15.75 14.95
C THR A 45 -5.12 -14.94 15.67
N ILE A 46 -4.95 -14.64 16.97
CA ILE A 46 -6.01 -14.06 17.80
C ILE A 46 -6.24 -12.58 17.54
N ARG A 47 -5.21 -11.77 17.22
CA ARG A 47 -5.40 -10.33 16.96
C ARG A 47 -5.92 -10.04 15.54
N ALA A 48 -5.41 -10.73 14.54
CA ALA A 48 -5.92 -10.61 13.17
C ALA A 48 -7.38 -11.07 13.07
N SER A 49 -7.83 -12.03 13.90
CA SER A 49 -9.21 -12.51 13.92
C SER A 49 -10.21 -11.51 14.50
N SER A 50 -9.79 -10.58 15.39
CA SER A 50 -10.74 -9.63 16.02
C SER A 50 -11.31 -8.61 15.04
N TYR A 51 -10.58 -8.25 13.97
CA TYR A 51 -11.04 -7.31 12.95
C TYR A 51 -11.30 -7.96 11.58
N ALA A 52 -11.02 -9.25 11.38
CA ALA A 52 -11.07 -9.87 10.06
C ALA A 52 -12.43 -9.68 9.37
N ASP A 53 -13.53 -9.96 10.05
CA ASP A 53 -14.88 -9.82 9.51
C ASP A 53 -15.23 -8.35 9.21
N GLU A 54 -14.83 -7.43 10.09
CA GLU A 54 -15.03 -5.99 9.89
C GLU A 54 -14.23 -5.48 8.69
N LEU A 55 -12.96 -5.89 8.54
CA LEU A 55 -12.11 -5.54 7.41
C LEU A 55 -12.71 -6.02 6.09
N VAL A 56 -13.12 -7.29 6.01
CA VAL A 56 -13.75 -7.86 4.82
C VAL A 56 -15.05 -7.15 4.46
N LYS A 57 -15.92 -6.90 5.45
CA LYS A 57 -17.18 -6.17 5.27
C LYS A 57 -16.93 -4.74 4.78
N THR A 58 -15.97 -4.05 5.39
CA THR A 58 -15.63 -2.67 5.04
C THR A 58 -15.02 -2.59 3.63
N ALA A 59 -14.08 -3.47 3.29
CA ALA A 59 -13.49 -3.53 1.95
C ALA A 59 -14.55 -3.76 0.87
N LYS A 60 -15.49 -4.70 1.09
CA LYS A 60 -16.61 -4.94 0.19
C LYS A 60 -17.57 -3.75 0.07
N LYS A 61 -17.83 -3.04 1.18
CA LYS A 61 -18.67 -1.83 1.18
C LYS A 61 -18.02 -0.72 0.34
N ILE A 62 -16.72 -0.50 0.51
CA ILE A 62 -15.97 0.50 -0.27
C ILE A 62 -15.93 0.10 -1.75
N ALA A 63 -15.74 -1.19 -2.05
CA ALA A 63 -15.73 -1.75 -3.41
C ALA A 63 -17.13 -1.97 -3.99
N SER A 64 -18.17 -1.32 -3.46
CA SER A 64 -19.54 -1.52 -3.96
C SER A 64 -19.70 -1.05 -5.40
N PRO A 65 -20.47 -1.78 -6.26
CA PRO A 65 -20.66 -1.41 -7.66
C PRO A 65 -21.33 -0.05 -7.82
N GLY A 66 -20.96 0.69 -8.86
CA GLY A 66 -21.54 1.96 -9.21
C GLY A 66 -21.14 3.13 -8.33
N ARG A 67 -20.24 2.92 -7.38
CA ARG A 67 -19.72 3.98 -6.50
C ARG A 67 -18.21 4.07 -6.61
N GLY A 68 -17.68 5.28 -6.47
CA GLY A 68 -16.25 5.56 -6.43
C GLY A 68 -15.76 5.93 -5.04
N ILE A 69 -14.47 6.29 -4.95
CA ILE A 69 -13.88 6.90 -3.75
C ILE A 69 -13.55 8.36 -4.05
N LEU A 70 -13.90 9.23 -3.11
CA LEU A 70 -13.48 10.62 -3.12
C LEU A 70 -12.08 10.73 -2.50
N ALA A 71 -11.09 11.14 -3.28
CA ALA A 71 -9.78 11.52 -2.77
C ALA A 71 -9.78 13.00 -2.39
N MET A 72 -9.76 13.27 -1.10
CA MET A 72 -9.67 14.60 -0.53
C MET A 72 -8.58 14.66 0.56
N ASP A 73 -7.50 13.94 0.30
CA ASP A 73 -6.38 13.71 1.21
C ASP A 73 -5.16 14.58 0.89
N GLU A 74 -5.34 15.66 0.14
CA GLU A 74 -4.27 16.58 -0.17
C GLU A 74 -3.65 17.15 1.11
N SER A 75 -2.31 17.15 1.16
CA SER A 75 -1.57 17.84 2.21
C SER A 75 -1.86 19.32 2.22
N ASN A 76 -1.59 20.00 3.34
CA ASN A 76 -1.76 21.45 3.45
C ASN A 76 -1.00 22.20 2.35
N ALA A 77 0.20 21.74 1.98
CA ALA A 77 0.96 22.33 0.87
C ALA A 77 0.26 22.15 -0.49
N THR A 78 -0.33 20.99 -0.75
CA THR A 78 -1.08 20.71 -1.98
C THR A 78 -2.38 21.52 -2.04
N CYS A 79 -3.11 21.60 -0.92
CA CYS A 79 -4.27 22.50 -0.80
C CYS A 79 -3.88 23.95 -1.07
N GLY A 80 -2.75 24.41 -0.50
CA GLY A 80 -2.25 25.77 -0.74
C GLY A 80 -2.04 26.08 -2.21
N LYS A 81 -1.47 25.16 -2.99
CA LYS A 81 -1.32 25.33 -4.45
C LYS A 81 -2.66 25.47 -5.16
N ARG A 82 -3.68 24.70 -4.75
CA ARG A 82 -5.03 24.79 -5.32
C ARG A 82 -5.73 26.10 -4.92
N LEU A 83 -5.64 26.51 -3.66
CA LEU A 83 -6.21 27.77 -3.17
C LEU A 83 -5.57 28.96 -3.86
N ALA A 84 -4.24 28.96 -4.01
CA ALA A 84 -3.52 30.01 -4.71
C ALA A 84 -3.97 30.20 -6.17
N SER A 85 -4.35 29.10 -6.86
CA SER A 85 -4.85 29.20 -8.24
C SER A 85 -6.17 29.97 -8.39
N ILE A 86 -6.89 30.18 -7.29
CA ILE A 86 -8.14 30.97 -7.23
C ILE A 86 -8.00 32.21 -6.32
N GLY A 87 -6.76 32.62 -6.02
CA GLY A 87 -6.47 33.83 -5.25
C GLY A 87 -6.73 33.75 -3.75
N LEU A 88 -6.84 32.53 -3.18
CA LEU A 88 -7.07 32.32 -1.75
C LEU A 88 -5.78 31.94 -1.02
N GLU A 89 -5.62 32.44 0.20
CA GLU A 89 -4.51 32.08 1.08
C GLU A 89 -4.67 30.65 1.64
N ASN A 90 -3.55 30.01 1.94
CA ASN A 90 -3.50 28.68 2.55
C ASN A 90 -3.69 28.75 4.08
N THR A 91 -4.85 29.18 4.53
CA THR A 91 -5.23 29.20 5.94
C THR A 91 -6.00 27.92 6.28
N GLU A 92 -6.07 27.57 7.57
CA GLU A 92 -6.90 26.46 8.04
C GLU A 92 -8.37 26.67 7.69
N ALA A 93 -8.89 27.88 7.87
CA ALA A 93 -10.28 28.23 7.55
C ALA A 93 -10.61 28.00 6.06
N ASN A 94 -9.72 28.39 5.15
CA ASN A 94 -9.91 28.16 3.71
C ASN A 94 -9.83 26.68 3.36
N ARG A 95 -8.93 25.90 3.99
CA ARG A 95 -8.89 24.44 3.82
C ARG A 95 -10.16 23.78 4.37
N GLN A 96 -10.65 24.20 5.54
CA GLN A 96 -11.91 23.72 6.11
C GLN A 96 -13.10 24.00 5.19
N ALA A 97 -13.20 25.23 4.66
CA ALA A 97 -14.26 25.60 3.71
C ALA A 97 -14.21 24.72 2.45
N TYR A 98 -13.00 24.51 1.88
CA TYR A 98 -12.80 23.61 0.76
C TYR A 98 -13.25 22.16 1.07
N ARG A 99 -12.89 21.63 2.24
CA ARG A 99 -13.31 20.29 2.66
C ARG A 99 -14.83 20.20 2.91
N THR A 100 -15.40 21.24 3.53
CA THR A 100 -16.85 21.34 3.73
C THR A 100 -17.58 21.28 2.39
N LEU A 101 -17.16 22.05 1.40
CA LEU A 101 -17.76 22.05 0.06
C LEU A 101 -17.80 20.64 -0.55
N LEU A 102 -16.73 19.84 -0.38
CA LEU A 102 -16.66 18.49 -0.93
C LEU A 102 -17.62 17.53 -0.20
N VAL A 103 -17.63 17.52 1.14
CA VAL A 103 -18.41 16.53 1.90
C VAL A 103 -19.88 16.86 1.99
N SER A 104 -20.26 18.13 1.82
CA SER A 104 -21.66 18.59 1.86
C SER A 104 -22.34 18.60 0.48
N ALA A 105 -21.68 18.15 -0.57
CA ALA A 105 -22.25 18.11 -1.91
C ALA A 105 -23.57 17.28 -1.91
N PRO A 106 -24.69 17.84 -2.40
CA PRO A 106 -25.98 17.14 -2.38
C PRO A 106 -25.94 15.81 -3.16
N GLY A 107 -26.42 14.74 -2.55
CA GLY A 107 -26.46 13.41 -3.18
C GLY A 107 -25.11 12.69 -3.30
N LEU A 108 -24.05 13.20 -2.67
CA LEU A 108 -22.70 12.62 -2.77
C LEU A 108 -22.70 11.12 -2.44
N GLY A 109 -23.41 10.68 -1.43
CA GLY A 109 -23.48 9.27 -1.01
C GLY A 109 -24.11 8.33 -2.04
N GLN A 110 -24.76 8.84 -3.09
CA GLN A 110 -25.26 8.01 -4.20
C GLN A 110 -24.11 7.53 -5.10
N TYR A 111 -23.03 8.31 -5.20
CA TYR A 111 -21.92 8.08 -6.13
C TYR A 111 -20.62 7.66 -5.43
N ILE A 112 -20.49 7.94 -4.12
CA ILE A 112 -19.24 7.76 -3.36
C ILE A 112 -19.48 6.77 -2.22
N SER A 113 -18.64 5.73 -2.14
CA SER A 113 -18.66 4.71 -1.09
C SER A 113 -17.67 4.98 0.04
N GLY A 114 -16.60 5.72 -0.24
CA GLY A 114 -15.54 6.05 0.72
C GLY A 114 -14.90 7.40 0.41
N ALA A 115 -14.36 8.06 1.42
CA ALA A 115 -13.63 9.32 1.27
C ALA A 115 -12.28 9.23 2.00
N ILE A 116 -11.18 9.53 1.30
CA ILE A 116 -9.84 9.56 1.89
C ILE A 116 -9.60 10.97 2.43
N LEU A 117 -9.40 11.09 3.74
CA LEU A 117 -9.16 12.37 4.42
C LEU A 117 -7.68 12.60 4.66
N PHE A 118 -7.28 13.86 4.77
CA PHE A 118 -6.03 14.27 5.37
C PHE A 118 -6.19 14.33 6.91
N GLU A 119 -5.09 14.21 7.67
CA GLU A 119 -5.12 14.15 9.14
C GLU A 119 -5.86 15.34 9.76
N GLU A 120 -5.55 16.57 9.34
CA GLU A 120 -6.26 17.78 9.78
C GLU A 120 -7.77 17.64 9.59
N THR A 121 -8.20 17.19 8.42
CA THR A 121 -9.60 17.06 8.04
C THR A 121 -10.36 15.99 8.86
N LEU A 122 -9.67 14.90 9.24
CA LEU A 122 -10.27 13.84 10.05
C LEU A 122 -10.74 14.36 11.42
N TYR A 123 -10.06 15.35 11.97
CA TYR A 123 -10.37 15.94 13.28
C TYR A 123 -11.21 17.22 13.18
N GLN A 124 -11.41 17.78 11.98
CA GLN A 124 -12.16 19.01 11.77
C GLN A 124 -13.68 18.80 11.73
N SER A 125 -14.38 19.89 11.99
CA SER A 125 -15.79 20.05 11.67
C SER A 125 -15.97 20.81 10.36
N THR A 126 -17.14 20.74 9.76
CA THR A 126 -17.59 21.63 8.69
C THR A 126 -17.70 23.07 9.21
N VAL A 127 -17.85 24.02 8.30
CA VAL A 127 -18.09 25.44 8.68
C VAL A 127 -19.32 25.61 9.57
N ASP A 128 -20.29 24.68 9.48
CA ASP A 128 -21.52 24.68 10.29
C ASP A 128 -21.33 23.98 11.65
N GLY A 129 -20.10 23.53 11.97
CA GLY A 129 -19.77 22.95 13.27
C GLY A 129 -20.00 21.43 13.40
N LYS A 130 -20.47 20.72 12.36
CA LYS A 130 -20.68 19.27 12.37
C LYS A 130 -19.38 18.56 12.02
N LYS A 131 -19.02 17.49 12.75
CA LYS A 131 -17.80 16.73 12.43
C LYS A 131 -17.85 16.19 11.00
N ILE A 132 -16.77 16.37 10.25
CA ILE A 132 -16.66 15.91 8.85
C ILE A 132 -16.89 14.40 8.75
N VAL A 133 -16.39 13.63 9.71
CA VAL A 133 -16.61 12.18 9.77
C VAL A 133 -18.11 11.84 9.89
N ASP A 134 -18.85 12.56 10.73
CA ASP A 134 -20.28 12.32 10.92
C ASP A 134 -21.08 12.66 9.65
N VAL A 135 -20.73 13.76 8.97
CA VAL A 135 -21.32 14.15 7.67
C VAL A 135 -21.16 13.06 6.62
N LEU A 136 -19.98 12.40 6.56
CA LEU A 136 -19.73 11.29 5.64
C LEU A 136 -20.55 10.05 6.02
N VAL A 137 -20.54 9.68 7.30
CA VAL A 137 -21.24 8.48 7.80
C VAL A 137 -22.74 8.56 7.55
N GLU A 138 -23.36 9.72 7.78
CA GLU A 138 -24.80 9.95 7.53
C GLU A 138 -25.17 9.76 6.07
N GLN A 139 -24.26 10.05 5.16
CA GLN A 139 -24.46 9.81 3.72
C GLN A 139 -24.12 8.37 3.30
N GLY A 140 -23.77 7.48 4.26
CA GLY A 140 -23.38 6.11 3.99
C GLY A 140 -21.98 5.97 3.40
N ILE A 141 -21.16 7.04 3.43
CA ILE A 141 -19.78 7.09 2.95
C ILE A 141 -18.84 6.65 4.07
N VAL A 142 -17.94 5.73 3.79
CA VAL A 142 -16.94 5.26 4.75
C VAL A 142 -15.80 6.28 4.85
N PRO A 143 -15.49 6.81 6.06
CA PRO A 143 -14.34 7.68 6.24
C PRO A 143 -13.03 6.88 6.18
N GLY A 144 -12.02 7.42 5.53
CA GLY A 144 -10.67 6.88 5.46
C GLY A 144 -9.63 7.96 5.67
N ILE A 145 -8.37 7.55 5.79
CA ILE A 145 -7.29 8.42 6.21
C ILE A 145 -6.00 8.14 5.42
N LYS A 146 -5.35 9.20 4.93
CA LYS A 146 -3.97 9.11 4.42
C LYS A 146 -3.00 8.99 5.59
N THR A 147 -2.28 7.87 5.65
CA THR A 147 -1.41 7.55 6.78
C THR A 147 0.08 7.75 6.49
N ASP A 148 0.49 7.79 5.23
CA ASP A 148 1.87 8.10 4.85
C ASP A 148 2.25 9.54 5.23
N LYS A 149 3.53 9.78 5.44
CA LYS A 149 4.11 11.10 5.75
C LYS A 149 4.83 11.72 4.54
N GLY A 150 4.64 11.14 3.36
CA GLY A 150 5.17 11.65 2.10
C GLY A 150 6.40 10.93 1.61
N LEU A 151 6.82 11.33 0.41
CA LEU A 151 7.98 10.79 -0.28
C LEU A 151 9.23 11.60 0.05
N VAL A 152 10.34 10.90 0.22
CA VAL A 152 11.66 11.49 0.42
C VAL A 152 12.68 10.78 -0.47
N PRO A 153 13.85 11.40 -0.76
CA PRO A 153 14.90 10.77 -1.54
C PRO A 153 15.37 9.44 -0.92
N LEU A 154 15.50 8.40 -1.72
CA LEU A 154 16.04 7.11 -1.35
C LEU A 154 17.56 7.15 -1.46
N ALA A 155 18.25 7.18 -0.33
CA ALA A 155 19.71 7.19 -0.30
C ALA A 155 20.28 5.90 -0.96
N GLY A 156 21.35 6.04 -1.72
CA GLY A 156 21.99 4.92 -2.43
C GLY A 156 21.29 4.52 -3.72
N SER A 157 20.34 5.32 -4.22
CA SER A 157 19.65 5.11 -5.48
C SER A 157 19.92 6.23 -6.50
N ASN A 158 19.46 6.04 -7.73
CA ASN A 158 19.53 7.05 -8.78
C ASN A 158 18.32 8.00 -8.70
N ASN A 159 18.35 8.92 -7.70
CA ASN A 159 17.30 9.92 -7.48
C ASN A 159 15.88 9.31 -7.38
N GLU A 160 15.78 8.11 -6.84
CA GLU A 160 14.51 7.47 -6.54
C GLU A 160 14.00 7.92 -5.17
N SER A 161 12.77 7.57 -4.84
CA SER A 161 12.13 7.96 -3.58
C SER A 161 11.59 6.77 -2.80
N TRP A 162 11.39 6.96 -1.51
CA TRP A 162 10.69 6.06 -0.63
C TRP A 162 9.64 6.79 0.21
N CYS A 163 8.70 6.06 0.78
CA CYS A 163 7.59 6.65 1.51
C CYS A 163 7.78 6.50 3.01
N GLN A 164 7.73 7.61 3.74
CA GLN A 164 7.86 7.65 5.20
C GLN A 164 6.54 7.51 5.93
N GLY A 165 6.62 7.16 7.23
CA GLY A 165 5.47 7.18 8.14
C GLY A 165 5.20 5.87 8.87
N LEU A 166 6.05 4.83 8.76
CA LEU A 166 5.88 3.58 9.51
C LEU A 166 6.09 3.76 11.01
N ASP A 167 7.00 4.67 11.40
CA ASP A 167 7.24 4.96 12.81
C ASP A 167 5.98 5.55 13.46
N GLY A 168 5.58 4.95 14.57
CA GLY A 168 4.37 5.34 15.29
C GLY A 168 3.04 5.07 14.54
N LEU A 169 3.05 4.34 13.41
CA LEU A 169 1.86 4.10 12.61
C LEU A 169 0.78 3.33 13.39
N ALA A 170 1.16 2.36 14.21
CA ALA A 170 0.20 1.60 15.01
C ALA A 170 -0.61 2.51 15.95
N SER A 171 0.07 3.38 16.70
CA SER A 171 -0.59 4.32 17.61
C SER A 171 -1.48 5.32 16.86
N ARG A 172 -1.01 5.84 15.70
CA ARG A 172 -1.80 6.74 14.86
C ARG A 172 -3.02 6.02 14.28
N SER A 173 -2.86 4.78 13.81
CA SER A 173 -3.95 3.99 13.24
C SER A 173 -5.04 3.71 14.26
N ALA A 174 -4.66 3.36 15.50
CA ALA A 174 -5.60 3.19 16.61
C ALA A 174 -6.38 4.50 16.90
N ALA A 175 -5.70 5.65 16.95
CA ALA A 175 -6.33 6.94 17.14
C ALA A 175 -7.28 7.30 15.99
N TYR A 176 -6.88 7.04 14.73
CA TYR A 176 -7.74 7.29 13.58
C TYR A 176 -8.99 6.40 13.56
N TYR A 177 -8.85 5.13 13.96
CA TYR A 177 -10.00 4.24 14.10
C TYR A 177 -10.98 4.74 15.15
N GLN A 178 -10.49 5.20 16.32
CA GLN A 178 -11.32 5.82 17.36
C GLN A 178 -12.02 7.09 16.86
N GLN A 179 -11.39 7.85 15.96
CA GLN A 179 -11.98 9.05 15.35
C GLN A 179 -13.01 8.73 14.26
N GLY A 180 -13.19 7.47 13.89
CA GLY A 180 -14.19 7.00 12.94
C GLY A 180 -13.67 6.58 11.57
N ALA A 181 -12.36 6.66 11.32
CA ALA A 181 -11.79 6.09 10.10
C ALA A 181 -11.95 4.55 10.09
N ARG A 182 -12.18 3.98 8.91
CA ARG A 182 -12.32 2.53 8.70
C ARG A 182 -11.42 1.99 7.60
N PHE A 183 -10.75 2.86 6.88
CA PHE A 183 -9.71 2.48 5.93
C PHE A 183 -8.56 3.47 5.92
N ALA A 184 -7.42 3.01 5.49
CA ALA A 184 -6.20 3.80 5.38
C ALA A 184 -5.71 3.80 3.93
N LYS A 185 -4.89 4.81 3.57
CA LYS A 185 -4.27 4.90 2.25
C LYS A 185 -2.79 5.21 2.42
N TRP A 186 -1.95 4.50 1.68
CA TRP A 186 -0.51 4.70 1.62
C TRP A 186 -0.03 4.56 0.19
N ARG A 187 0.71 5.57 -0.29
CA ARG A 187 1.19 5.65 -1.66
C ARG A 187 2.71 5.50 -1.69
N THR A 188 3.20 4.56 -2.47
CA THR A 188 4.60 4.51 -2.90
C THR A 188 4.70 4.84 -4.39
N VAL A 189 5.85 5.31 -4.84
CA VAL A 189 6.09 5.55 -6.26
C VAL A 189 7.39 4.90 -6.70
N VAL A 190 7.42 4.45 -7.95
CA VAL A 190 8.64 4.08 -8.66
C VAL A 190 8.71 4.85 -9.98
N SER A 191 9.93 5.15 -10.42
CA SER A 191 10.20 5.98 -11.62
C SER A 191 10.95 5.16 -12.67
N ILE A 192 10.38 5.05 -13.87
CA ILE A 192 11.03 4.35 -15.01
C ILE A 192 12.27 5.10 -15.49
N PRO A 193 12.26 6.43 -15.69
CA PRO A 193 13.48 7.15 -16.08
C PRO A 193 14.65 6.99 -15.11
N ASN A 194 14.40 6.77 -13.83
CA ASN A 194 15.43 6.62 -12.81
C ASN A 194 15.79 5.16 -12.52
N GLY A 195 15.00 4.21 -13.03
CA GLY A 195 15.17 2.77 -12.86
C GLY A 195 13.93 1.99 -13.30
N PRO A 196 13.06 1.49 -12.37
CA PRO A 196 13.29 1.39 -10.94
C PRO A 196 14.40 0.38 -10.59
N SER A 197 15.22 0.77 -9.62
CA SER A 197 16.23 -0.14 -9.06
C SER A 197 15.59 -1.27 -8.25
N ALA A 198 16.31 -2.36 -8.05
CA ALA A 198 15.84 -3.42 -7.14
C ALA A 198 15.67 -2.90 -5.70
N LEU A 199 16.48 -1.91 -5.29
CA LEU A 199 16.35 -1.25 -4.01
C LEU A 199 15.01 -0.53 -3.88
N ALA A 200 14.65 0.32 -4.84
CA ALA A 200 13.41 1.09 -4.81
C ALA A 200 12.17 0.19 -4.88
N VAL A 201 12.20 -0.86 -5.71
CA VAL A 201 11.09 -1.82 -5.81
C VAL A 201 10.86 -2.56 -4.50
N LYS A 202 11.94 -3.02 -3.85
CA LYS A 202 11.84 -3.74 -2.57
C LYS A 202 11.41 -2.82 -1.43
N GLU A 203 11.95 -1.60 -1.37
CA GLU A 203 11.56 -0.61 -0.37
C GLU A 203 10.06 -0.26 -0.48
N ALA A 204 9.59 0.01 -1.69
CA ALA A 204 8.17 0.28 -1.94
C ALA A 204 7.27 -0.90 -1.54
N ALA A 205 7.64 -2.11 -1.93
CA ALA A 205 6.86 -3.31 -1.66
C ALA A 205 6.86 -3.68 -0.16
N TRP A 206 8.01 -3.61 0.50
CA TRP A 206 8.12 -3.84 1.94
C TRP A 206 7.34 -2.79 2.75
N GLY A 207 7.51 -1.50 2.41
CA GLY A 207 6.80 -0.40 3.05
C GLY A 207 5.27 -0.57 2.97
N LEU A 208 4.75 -0.92 1.79
CA LEU A 208 3.33 -1.20 1.59
C LEU A 208 2.84 -2.40 2.42
N ALA A 209 3.63 -3.47 2.51
CA ALA A 209 3.27 -4.65 3.27
C ALA A 209 3.25 -4.39 4.79
N ARG A 210 4.26 -3.68 5.31
CA ARG A 210 4.30 -3.29 6.72
C ARG A 210 3.15 -2.36 7.08
N TYR A 211 2.90 -1.35 6.25
CA TYR A 211 1.75 -0.47 6.41
C TYR A 211 0.43 -1.24 6.43
N ALA A 212 0.24 -2.17 5.50
CA ALA A 212 -1.00 -2.94 5.39
C ALA A 212 -1.25 -3.81 6.64
N ALA A 213 -0.23 -4.55 7.10
CA ALA A 213 -0.32 -5.36 8.31
C ALA A 213 -0.66 -4.51 9.54
N ILE A 214 0.05 -3.39 9.75
CA ILE A 214 -0.20 -2.47 10.88
C ILE A 214 -1.62 -1.88 10.81
N SER A 215 -2.09 -1.53 9.62
CA SER A 215 -3.45 -1.00 9.42
C SER A 215 -4.51 -2.03 9.80
N GLN A 216 -4.38 -3.27 9.35
CA GLN A 216 -5.32 -4.36 9.66
C GLN A 216 -5.34 -4.69 11.16
N ASP A 217 -4.19 -4.70 11.81
CA ASP A 217 -4.07 -4.89 13.27
C ASP A 217 -4.84 -3.83 14.07
N ASN A 218 -5.12 -2.67 13.46
CA ASN A 218 -5.84 -1.55 14.07
C ASN A 218 -7.23 -1.31 13.44
N GLY A 219 -7.79 -2.30 12.73
CA GLY A 219 -9.15 -2.25 12.20
C GLY A 219 -9.34 -1.39 10.94
N LEU A 220 -8.26 -0.98 10.28
CA LEU A 220 -8.31 -0.17 9.07
C LEU A 220 -8.03 -1.02 7.83
N VAL A 221 -8.93 -0.99 6.85
CA VAL A 221 -8.71 -1.60 5.53
C VAL A 221 -7.61 -0.84 4.79
N PRO A 222 -6.45 -1.44 4.48
CA PRO A 222 -5.41 -0.73 3.76
C PRO A 222 -5.72 -0.63 2.27
N ILE A 223 -5.65 0.58 1.72
CA ILE A 223 -5.50 0.81 0.29
C ILE A 223 -4.01 0.73 -0.05
N VAL A 224 -3.63 -0.29 -0.80
CA VAL A 224 -2.27 -0.53 -1.28
C VAL A 224 -2.10 0.21 -2.61
N GLU A 225 -1.24 1.23 -2.65
CA GLU A 225 -1.05 2.09 -3.84
C GLU A 225 0.40 2.03 -4.35
N PRO A 226 0.78 0.99 -5.12
CA PRO A 226 2.06 0.90 -5.79
C PRO A 226 2.00 1.65 -7.13
N GLU A 227 2.26 2.94 -7.12
CA GLU A 227 2.18 3.79 -8.30
C GLU A 227 3.47 3.74 -9.12
N ILE A 228 3.32 3.60 -10.43
CA ILE A 228 4.38 3.83 -11.40
C ILE A 228 4.16 5.21 -11.98
N LEU A 229 5.15 6.10 -11.84
CA LEU A 229 5.06 7.46 -12.33
C LEU A 229 4.96 7.47 -13.85
N LEU A 230 4.22 8.46 -14.36
CA LEU A 230 3.99 8.64 -15.79
C LEU A 230 5.15 9.36 -16.50
N ASP A 231 6.07 9.96 -15.75
CA ASP A 231 7.19 10.72 -16.29
C ASP A 231 8.07 9.82 -17.18
N GLY A 232 8.54 10.36 -18.31
CA GLY A 232 9.48 9.70 -19.22
C GLY A 232 8.95 9.45 -20.62
N GLU A 233 9.86 9.03 -21.50
CA GLU A 233 9.60 8.79 -22.93
C GLU A 233 9.34 7.31 -23.29
N HIS A 234 9.23 6.43 -22.28
CA HIS A 234 9.09 5.00 -22.45
C HIS A 234 7.75 4.57 -23.09
N GLY A 235 7.76 3.43 -23.79
CA GLY A 235 6.56 2.83 -24.36
C GLY A 235 5.70 2.12 -23.32
N ILE A 236 4.50 1.74 -23.73
CA ILE A 236 3.51 1.04 -22.88
C ILE A 236 4.01 -0.33 -22.40
N GLU A 237 4.80 -1.02 -23.24
CA GLU A 237 5.40 -2.32 -22.93
C GLU A 237 6.34 -2.22 -21.73
N THR A 238 7.17 -1.18 -21.69
CA THR A 238 8.09 -0.93 -20.57
C THR A 238 7.33 -0.71 -19.27
N THR A 239 6.26 0.09 -19.31
CA THR A 239 5.39 0.28 -18.13
C THR A 239 4.79 -1.05 -17.68
N PHE A 240 4.32 -1.87 -18.62
CA PHE A 240 3.75 -3.18 -18.31
C PHE A 240 4.75 -4.13 -17.65
N GLU A 241 5.99 -4.21 -18.17
CA GLU A 241 7.05 -5.04 -17.60
C GLU A 241 7.41 -4.59 -16.17
N VAL A 242 7.61 -3.28 -15.99
CA VAL A 242 7.91 -2.70 -14.67
C VAL A 242 6.77 -2.96 -13.70
N ALA A 243 5.53 -2.74 -14.12
CA ALA A 243 4.36 -2.95 -13.27
C ALA A 243 4.23 -4.42 -12.84
N GLN A 244 4.47 -5.38 -13.75
CA GLN A 244 4.46 -6.81 -13.41
C GLN A 244 5.48 -7.15 -12.33
N LYS A 245 6.69 -6.57 -12.41
CA LYS A 245 7.77 -6.78 -11.45
C LYS A 245 7.41 -6.16 -10.09
N VAL A 246 6.98 -4.91 -10.08
CA VAL A 246 6.62 -4.19 -8.85
C VAL A 246 5.48 -4.90 -8.11
N TRP A 247 4.41 -5.27 -8.82
CA TRP A 247 3.26 -5.91 -8.17
C TRP A 247 3.55 -7.33 -7.70
N ALA A 248 4.42 -8.06 -8.40
CA ALA A 248 4.88 -9.37 -7.92
C ALA A 248 5.56 -9.24 -6.55
N GLU A 249 6.48 -8.28 -6.39
CA GLU A 249 7.14 -8.00 -5.11
C GLU A 249 6.15 -7.51 -4.04
N VAL A 250 5.21 -6.64 -4.40
CA VAL A 250 4.19 -6.13 -3.46
C VAL A 250 3.34 -7.27 -2.91
N PHE A 251 2.77 -8.12 -3.75
CA PHE A 251 1.92 -9.23 -3.29
C PHE A 251 2.71 -10.32 -2.57
N PHE A 252 3.98 -10.53 -2.95
CA PHE A 252 4.87 -11.41 -2.20
C PHE A 252 5.05 -10.91 -0.76
N TYR A 253 5.44 -9.65 -0.56
CA TYR A 253 5.64 -9.11 0.79
C TYR A 253 4.34 -8.93 1.57
N LEU A 254 3.20 -8.66 0.93
CA LEU A 254 1.90 -8.67 1.60
C LEU A 254 1.61 -10.06 2.20
N ALA A 255 1.87 -11.14 1.45
CA ALA A 255 1.72 -12.51 1.94
C ALA A 255 2.70 -12.83 3.09
N GLU A 256 3.98 -12.47 2.95
CA GLU A 256 5.00 -12.66 4.00
C GLU A 256 4.67 -11.89 5.30
N ASN A 257 3.92 -10.80 5.21
CA ASN A 257 3.46 -10.02 6.37
C ASN A 257 2.08 -10.47 6.88
N ASN A 258 1.57 -11.61 6.45
CA ASN A 258 0.28 -12.19 6.85
C ASN A 258 -0.91 -11.24 6.63
N VAL A 259 -0.87 -10.42 5.58
CA VAL A 259 -1.96 -9.50 5.25
C VAL A 259 -3.15 -10.29 4.72
N LEU A 260 -4.33 -10.06 5.28
CA LEU A 260 -5.60 -10.63 4.83
C LEU A 260 -6.02 -9.95 3.52
N PHE A 261 -5.93 -10.65 2.38
CA PHE A 261 -6.21 -10.08 1.06
C PHE A 261 -7.67 -9.69 0.84
N GLU A 262 -8.60 -10.40 1.46
CA GLU A 262 -10.03 -10.04 1.45
C GLU A 262 -10.32 -8.73 2.17
N GLY A 263 -9.40 -8.27 3.00
CA GLY A 263 -9.47 -7.03 3.78
C GLY A 263 -8.59 -5.90 3.25
N ILE A 264 -8.14 -5.94 1.99
CA ILE A 264 -7.40 -4.83 1.35
C ILE A 264 -8.14 -4.28 0.13
N LEU A 265 -7.68 -3.14 -0.36
CA LEU A 265 -8.03 -2.60 -1.68
C LEU A 265 -6.74 -2.23 -2.43
N LEU A 266 -6.73 -2.44 -3.74
CA LEU A 266 -5.61 -2.06 -4.59
C LEU A 266 -5.93 -0.75 -5.31
N LYS A 267 -5.00 0.21 -5.28
CA LYS A 267 -5.07 1.45 -6.06
C LYS A 267 -3.86 1.55 -6.98
N PRO A 268 -3.93 0.93 -8.17
CA PRO A 268 -2.82 0.95 -9.12
C PRO A 268 -2.84 2.19 -10.00
N SER A 269 -1.70 2.50 -10.62
CA SER A 269 -1.67 3.24 -11.88
C SER A 269 -2.15 2.35 -13.03
N MET A 270 -2.75 2.95 -14.05
CA MET A 270 -3.00 2.25 -15.32
C MET A 270 -1.68 2.04 -16.06
N VAL A 271 -1.65 1.06 -16.96
CA VAL A 271 -0.51 0.84 -17.86
C VAL A 271 -0.66 1.77 -19.05
N THR A 272 0.18 2.82 -19.08
CA THR A 272 0.22 3.82 -20.15
C THR A 272 1.66 4.02 -20.63
N PRO A 273 1.88 4.55 -21.83
CA PRO A 273 3.18 5.12 -22.18
C PRO A 273 3.56 6.25 -21.23
N GLY A 274 4.83 6.58 -21.17
CA GLY A 274 5.32 7.78 -20.49
C GLY A 274 4.68 9.06 -21.04
N ALA A 275 4.57 10.08 -20.19
CA ALA A 275 3.90 11.34 -20.56
C ALA A 275 4.61 12.04 -21.74
N GLU A 276 5.92 11.94 -21.82
CA GLU A 276 6.78 12.50 -22.85
C GLU A 276 6.96 11.55 -24.05
N SER A 277 6.39 10.34 -24.03
CA SER A 277 6.48 9.38 -25.13
C SER A 277 5.92 9.97 -26.44
N LYS A 278 6.66 9.82 -27.52
CA LYS A 278 6.22 10.20 -28.87
C LYS A 278 5.11 9.28 -29.40
N ILE A 279 5.13 8.02 -28.97
CA ILE A 279 4.11 7.02 -29.32
C ILE A 279 3.04 7.05 -28.25
N LYS A 280 1.83 7.47 -28.64
CA LYS A 280 0.66 7.46 -27.73
C LYS A 280 -0.12 6.15 -27.95
N ALA A 281 -0.58 5.58 -26.84
CA ALA A 281 -1.46 4.41 -26.89
C ALA A 281 -2.93 4.83 -27.00
N THR A 282 -3.72 4.02 -27.68
CA THR A 282 -5.18 4.18 -27.72
C THR A 282 -5.81 3.81 -26.37
N PRO A 283 -7.02 4.27 -26.05
CA PRO A 283 -7.74 3.84 -24.85
C PRO A 283 -7.89 2.31 -24.75
N GLU A 284 -8.08 1.63 -25.88
CA GLU A 284 -8.23 0.18 -25.97
C GLU A 284 -6.92 -0.55 -25.64
N GLU A 285 -5.79 -0.05 -26.11
CA GLU A 285 -4.46 -0.57 -25.76
C GLU A 285 -4.19 -0.41 -24.28
N VAL A 286 -4.43 0.79 -23.72
CA VAL A 286 -4.28 1.05 -22.28
C VAL A 286 -5.16 0.11 -21.46
N ALA A 287 -6.41 -0.08 -21.85
CA ALA A 287 -7.33 -1.00 -21.19
C ALA A 287 -6.84 -2.46 -21.30
N GLY A 288 -6.40 -2.88 -22.48
CA GLY A 288 -5.88 -4.24 -22.73
C GLY A 288 -4.66 -4.57 -21.87
N TYR A 289 -3.65 -3.70 -21.87
CA TYR A 289 -2.45 -3.87 -21.04
C TYR A 289 -2.76 -3.84 -19.54
N THR A 290 -3.60 -2.90 -19.10
CA THR A 290 -4.01 -2.79 -17.69
C THR A 290 -4.77 -4.04 -17.24
N LEU A 291 -5.74 -4.53 -18.01
CA LEU A 291 -6.48 -5.75 -17.70
C LEU A 291 -5.57 -6.99 -17.65
N ASN A 292 -4.63 -7.10 -18.59
CA ASN A 292 -3.65 -8.19 -18.60
C ASN A 292 -2.76 -8.18 -17.35
N LEU A 293 -2.33 -7.00 -16.91
CA LEU A 293 -1.56 -6.84 -15.68
C LEU A 293 -2.38 -7.28 -14.46
N LEU A 294 -3.61 -6.80 -14.35
CA LEU A 294 -4.52 -7.14 -13.25
C LEU A 294 -4.73 -8.65 -13.16
N LYS A 295 -5.07 -9.30 -14.28
CA LYS A 295 -5.28 -10.76 -14.35
C LYS A 295 -4.06 -11.58 -13.96
N ARG A 296 -2.87 -11.08 -14.28
CA ARG A 296 -1.61 -11.81 -14.02
C ARG A 296 -1.09 -11.67 -12.60
N ARG A 297 -1.40 -10.55 -11.92
CA ARG A 297 -0.69 -10.17 -10.70
C ARG A 297 -1.57 -9.96 -9.48
N VAL A 298 -2.86 -9.69 -9.65
CA VAL A 298 -3.75 -9.43 -8.51
C VAL A 298 -4.41 -10.73 -8.05
N PRO A 299 -4.22 -11.13 -6.78
CA PRO A 299 -4.91 -12.29 -6.23
C PRO A 299 -6.43 -12.12 -6.27
N PRO A 300 -7.20 -13.17 -6.65
CA PRO A 300 -8.66 -13.11 -6.72
C PRO A 300 -9.35 -12.77 -5.39
N ALA A 301 -8.65 -12.93 -4.27
CA ALA A 301 -9.13 -12.59 -2.94
C ALA A 301 -9.30 -11.08 -2.72
N VAL A 302 -8.58 -10.22 -3.48
CA VAL A 302 -8.69 -8.77 -3.37
C VAL A 302 -10.07 -8.31 -3.85
N PRO A 303 -10.90 -7.69 -2.99
CA PRO A 303 -12.31 -7.44 -3.30
C PRO A 303 -12.54 -6.25 -4.23
N GLY A 304 -11.56 -5.34 -4.37
CA GLY A 304 -11.72 -4.15 -5.19
C GLY A 304 -10.41 -3.53 -5.66
N ILE A 305 -10.48 -2.98 -6.87
CA ILE A 305 -9.38 -2.27 -7.53
C ILE A 305 -9.88 -0.88 -7.88
N MET A 306 -9.10 0.15 -7.55
CA MET A 306 -9.45 1.55 -7.75
C MET A 306 -8.56 2.15 -8.82
N ALA A 307 -9.05 2.23 -10.04
CA ALA A 307 -8.36 2.96 -11.10
C ALA A 307 -8.61 4.46 -10.95
N SER A 308 -7.56 5.28 -11.10
CA SER A 308 -7.68 6.73 -11.10
C SER A 308 -7.91 7.24 -12.52
N ILE A 309 -8.97 8.03 -12.70
CA ILE A 309 -9.17 8.87 -13.89
C ILE A 309 -9.14 10.32 -13.41
N ARG A 310 -7.97 10.93 -13.47
CA ARG A 310 -7.64 12.30 -13.05
C ARG A 310 -8.02 12.68 -11.61
N THR A 311 -9.29 12.76 -11.22
CA THR A 311 -9.74 13.15 -9.87
C THR A 311 -10.81 12.25 -9.30
N THR A 312 -11.37 11.35 -10.10
CA THR A 312 -12.43 10.42 -9.69
C THR A 312 -11.94 8.99 -9.81
N PHE A 313 -12.10 8.19 -8.76
CA PHE A 313 -11.71 6.79 -8.74
C PHE A 313 -12.93 5.92 -9.01
N PHE A 314 -12.84 5.03 -10.00
CA PHE A 314 -13.83 3.99 -10.21
C PHE A 314 -13.37 2.69 -9.58
N VAL A 315 -14.30 1.96 -8.98
CA VAL A 315 -14.04 0.62 -8.48
C VAL A 315 -14.25 -0.38 -9.61
N ILE A 316 -13.18 -1.04 -10.02
CA ILE A 316 -13.27 -2.18 -10.93
C ILE A 316 -13.52 -3.43 -10.08
N ARG A 317 -14.65 -4.08 -10.31
CA ARG A 317 -14.99 -5.33 -9.63
C ARG A 317 -14.52 -6.51 -10.47
N LYS A 318 -13.97 -7.54 -9.76
CA LYS A 318 -13.58 -8.87 -10.28
C LYS A 318 -13.40 -8.97 -11.79
N ILE A 319 -12.16 -9.12 -12.16
CA ILE A 319 -11.77 -9.58 -13.49
C ILE A 319 -11.94 -11.09 -13.57
#